data_619c194c8733ff977deb3404a22361cb
#
_entry.id   619c194c8733ff977deb3404a22361cb
#
_cell.length_a   1.000
_cell.length_b   1.000
_cell.length_c   1.000
_cell.angle_alpha   90.00
_cell.angle_beta   90.00
_cell.angle_gamma   90.00
#
_symmetry.space_group_name_H-M   'P 1'
#
loop_
_entity.id
_entity.type
_entity.pdbx_description
1 polymer ?
#
loop_
_entity_poly.entity_id
_entity_poly.type
_entity_poly.pdbx_seq_one_letter_code
_entity_poly.pdbx_strand_id
1 'polypeptide(L)'
;AIARGYLIPRQIRENSLHQDEISFNDDALKMIVRQYTREAGVRNLERKIGAVCRKVGTKIAEHKGEKFEITPELVEEYLDHPIFHGTEELNKRTSIPGVVPGLAWTAFGGDILFIETTAMPGGRGFQVTGSIGNVMQESARAALSYVRSRAESLNVPEEFFNKFDLHMHIPAGAQPKDGPSAGVAMATSLVSLISGRKVKPQVGMTGEITLRGQVLAIGGVKEKVLAAHRNGL
;
A
#
# COMPACT_ATOMS: atom_id res chain seq x y z
N ALA A 1 10.81 18.60 -9.01
CA ALA A 1 10.81 19.79 -9.89
C ALA A 1 9.54 20.63 -9.69
N ILE A 2 8.31 20.12 -9.93
CA ILE A 2 7.04 20.88 -9.88
C ILE A 2 6.82 21.56 -8.52
N ALA A 3 7.03 20.85 -7.41
CA ALA A 3 6.85 21.43 -6.07
C ALA A 3 7.73 22.68 -5.87
N ARG A 4 9.03 22.59 -6.18
CA ARG A 4 9.98 23.70 -5.99
C ARG A 4 9.77 24.83 -6.99
N GLY A 5 9.49 24.51 -8.27
CA GLY A 5 9.37 25.51 -9.33
C GLY A 5 8.06 26.29 -9.31
N TYR A 6 6.99 25.69 -8.79
CA TYR A 6 5.65 26.27 -8.94
C TYR A 6 4.82 26.29 -7.65
N LEU A 7 4.70 25.13 -6.96
CA LEU A 7 3.75 25.04 -5.85
C LEU A 7 4.21 25.81 -4.61
N ILE A 8 5.48 25.66 -4.22
CA ILE A 8 6.03 26.35 -3.05
C ILE A 8 6.00 27.88 -3.26
N PRO A 9 6.55 28.44 -4.36
CA PRO A 9 6.49 29.90 -4.57
C PRO A 9 5.06 30.44 -4.62
N ARG A 10 4.11 29.67 -5.16
CA ARG A 10 2.71 30.03 -5.17
C ARG A 10 2.12 30.05 -3.77
N GLN A 11 2.32 29.00 -2.99
CA GLN A 11 1.78 28.88 -1.63
C GLN A 11 2.41 29.88 -0.66
N ILE A 12 3.67 30.24 -0.82
CA ILE A 12 4.32 31.32 -0.06
C ILE A 12 3.56 32.63 -0.31
N ARG A 13 3.32 33.01 -1.56
CA ARG A 13 2.58 34.24 -1.89
C ARG A 13 1.12 34.21 -1.42
N GLU A 14 0.41 33.11 -1.62
CA GLU A 14 -0.99 32.96 -1.23
C GLU A 14 -1.21 33.01 0.31
N ASN A 15 -0.18 32.69 1.08
CA ASN A 15 -0.22 32.75 2.55
C ASN A 15 0.53 34.00 3.12
N SER A 16 0.81 35.00 2.28
CA SER A 16 1.43 36.27 2.68
C SER A 16 2.78 36.12 3.39
N LEU A 17 3.56 35.11 2.98
CA LEU A 17 4.93 34.89 3.46
C LEU A 17 5.94 35.50 2.50
N HIS A 18 7.11 35.85 3.02
CA HIS A 18 8.28 36.20 2.22
C HIS A 18 9.10 34.95 1.88
N GLN A 19 9.83 34.98 0.76
CA GLN A 19 10.61 33.82 0.28
C GLN A 19 11.77 33.43 1.21
N ASP A 20 12.24 34.35 2.02
CA ASP A 20 13.32 34.12 2.99
C ASP A 20 12.83 33.66 4.37
N GLU A 21 11.50 33.66 4.60
CA GLU A 21 10.88 33.21 5.87
C GLU A 21 10.68 31.70 5.91
N ILE A 22 10.59 31.04 4.76
CA ILE A 22 10.34 29.59 4.71
C ILE A 22 11.15 28.92 3.60
N SER A 23 11.78 27.81 3.94
CA SER A 23 12.42 26.90 2.98
C SER A 23 12.01 25.47 3.24
N PHE A 24 12.04 24.62 2.20
CA PHE A 24 11.74 23.18 2.33
C PHE A 24 13.00 22.41 1.96
N ASN A 25 13.48 21.54 2.84
CA ASN A 25 14.53 20.62 2.45
C ASN A 25 13.98 19.48 1.55
N ASP A 26 14.86 18.73 0.91
CA ASP A 26 14.47 17.69 -0.04
C ASP A 26 13.75 16.53 0.63
N ASP A 27 14.14 16.18 1.84
CA ASP A 27 13.57 15.03 2.54
C ASP A 27 12.18 15.35 3.09
N ALA A 28 11.94 16.59 3.54
CA ALA A 28 10.60 17.07 3.87
C ALA A 28 9.65 17.01 2.67
N LEU A 29 10.10 17.47 1.49
CA LEU A 29 9.29 17.39 0.27
C LEU A 29 9.01 15.94 -0.16
N LYS A 30 10.01 15.07 -0.09
CA LYS A 30 9.83 13.64 -0.35
C LYS A 30 8.85 13.01 0.64
N MET A 31 8.93 13.38 1.92
CA MET A 31 8.00 12.92 2.95
C MET A 31 6.57 13.36 2.64
N ILE A 32 6.33 14.63 2.34
CA ILE A 32 4.99 15.12 1.96
C ILE A 32 4.44 14.33 0.77
N VAL A 33 5.23 14.15 -0.29
CA VAL A 33 4.81 13.42 -1.50
C VAL A 33 4.51 11.95 -1.20
N ARG A 34 5.34 11.28 -0.41
CA ARG A 34 5.25 9.83 -0.17
C ARG A 34 4.25 9.45 0.89
N GLN A 35 4.15 10.26 1.95
CA GLN A 35 3.43 9.90 3.17
C GLN A 35 2.14 10.68 3.40
N TYR A 36 1.94 11.80 2.70
CA TYR A 36 0.74 12.64 2.88
C TYR A 36 -0.10 12.81 1.63
N THR A 37 0.39 12.33 0.46
CA THR A 37 -0.36 12.45 -0.80
C THR A 37 -0.35 11.15 -1.58
N ARG A 38 -1.49 10.87 -2.25
CA ARG A 38 -1.63 9.73 -3.14
C ARG A 38 -2.62 10.12 -4.24
N GLU A 39 -2.08 10.65 -5.35
CA GLU A 39 -2.88 11.23 -6.42
C GLU A 39 -2.15 11.17 -7.77
N ALA A 40 -2.92 11.20 -8.86
CA ALA A 40 -2.36 11.28 -10.23
C ALA A 40 -1.87 12.69 -10.58
N GLY A 41 -2.35 13.72 -9.88
CA GLY A 41 -1.99 15.13 -10.07
C GLY A 41 -1.12 15.67 -8.94
N VAL A 42 -1.28 16.96 -8.66
CA VAL A 42 -0.52 17.69 -7.62
C VAL A 42 -1.41 18.53 -6.69
N ARG A 43 -2.75 18.38 -6.78
CA ARG A 43 -3.69 19.23 -6.01
C ARG A 43 -3.58 18.99 -4.50
N ASN A 44 -3.48 17.75 -4.06
CA ASN A 44 -3.32 17.45 -2.64
C ASN A 44 -1.92 17.82 -2.15
N LEU A 45 -0.89 17.64 -2.97
CA LEU A 45 0.46 18.11 -2.68
C LEU A 45 0.46 19.64 -2.45
N GLU A 46 -0.18 20.39 -3.34
CA GLU A 46 -0.33 21.84 -3.18
C GLU A 46 -1.05 22.19 -1.87
N ARG A 47 -2.15 21.51 -1.56
CA ARG A 47 -2.90 21.72 -0.31
C ARG A 47 -2.06 21.44 0.95
N LYS A 48 -1.23 20.39 0.92
CA LYS A 48 -0.33 20.04 2.03
C LYS A 48 0.79 21.06 2.19
N ILE A 49 1.40 21.50 1.09
CA ILE A 49 2.38 22.61 1.11
C ILE A 49 1.74 23.88 1.66
N GLY A 50 0.54 24.23 1.21
CA GLY A 50 -0.21 25.38 1.73
C GLY A 50 -0.56 25.26 3.21
N ALA A 51 -0.85 24.06 3.71
CA ALA A 51 -1.07 23.83 5.13
C ALA A 51 0.21 24.11 5.96
N VAL A 52 1.37 23.66 5.47
CA VAL A 52 2.67 23.97 6.11
C VAL A 52 2.92 25.47 6.09
N CYS A 53 2.71 26.16 4.97
CA CYS A 53 2.89 27.61 4.85
C CYS A 53 1.99 28.36 5.85
N ARG A 54 0.72 27.97 6.01
CA ARG A 54 -0.19 28.58 7.00
C ARG A 54 0.30 28.40 8.42
N LYS A 55 0.80 27.22 8.80
CA LYS A 55 1.37 26.99 10.14
C LYS A 55 2.59 27.87 10.40
N VAL A 56 3.46 28.03 9.40
CA VAL A 56 4.61 28.95 9.51
C VAL A 56 4.13 30.40 9.66
N GLY A 57 3.19 30.85 8.83
CA GLY A 57 2.62 32.20 8.93
C GLY A 57 2.01 32.47 10.31
N THR A 58 1.31 31.49 10.90
CA THR A 58 0.79 31.60 12.27
C THR A 58 1.93 31.75 13.29
N LYS A 59 3.01 30.93 13.18
CA LYS A 59 4.15 31.01 14.10
C LYS A 59 4.90 32.35 13.99
N ILE A 60 5.05 32.90 12.79
CA ILE A 60 5.64 34.23 12.59
C ILE A 60 4.77 35.32 13.23
N ALA A 61 3.45 35.27 13.00
CA ALA A 61 2.50 36.22 13.60
C ALA A 61 2.46 36.16 15.13
N GLU A 62 2.74 34.97 15.69
CA GLU A 62 2.85 34.77 17.15
C GLU A 62 4.25 35.10 17.71
N HIS A 63 5.16 35.63 16.88
CA HIS A 63 6.57 35.92 17.24
C HIS A 63 7.36 34.71 17.75
N LYS A 64 7.04 33.51 17.23
CA LYS A 64 7.70 32.23 17.58
C LYS A 64 8.87 31.87 16.66
N GLY A 65 9.31 32.80 15.83
CA GLY A 65 10.42 32.68 14.89
C GLY A 65 10.22 33.56 13.66
N GLU A 66 11.31 33.83 12.95
CA GLU A 66 11.29 34.67 11.74
C GLU A 66 11.60 33.85 10.46
N LYS A 67 12.34 32.73 10.61
CA LYS A 67 12.74 31.87 9.49
C LYS A 67 12.58 30.41 9.85
N PHE A 68 11.99 29.66 8.94
CA PHE A 68 11.70 28.23 9.14
C PHE A 68 12.26 27.38 7.99
N GLU A 69 13.16 26.48 8.29
CA GLU A 69 13.55 25.39 7.40
C GLU A 69 12.67 24.17 7.70
N ILE A 70 11.83 23.81 6.75
CA ILE A 70 10.90 22.69 6.91
C ILE A 70 11.67 21.38 6.72
N THR A 71 11.81 20.67 7.84
CA THR A 71 12.39 19.32 7.93
C THR A 71 11.28 18.26 8.01
N PRO A 72 11.60 16.95 7.91
CA PRO A 72 10.63 15.88 8.12
C PRO A 72 9.90 15.97 9.47
N GLU A 73 10.58 16.34 10.53
CA GLU A 73 10.02 16.49 11.88
C GLU A 73 8.97 17.62 11.93
N LEU A 74 9.26 18.74 11.28
CA LEU A 74 8.29 19.85 11.17
C LEU A 74 7.12 19.52 10.25
N VAL A 75 7.33 18.68 9.23
CA VAL A 75 6.23 18.16 8.41
C VAL A 75 5.26 17.36 9.26
N GLU A 76 5.75 16.46 10.11
CA GLU A 76 4.92 15.66 11.01
C GLU A 76 4.23 16.53 12.06
N GLU A 77 4.92 17.51 12.63
CA GLU A 77 4.31 18.47 13.58
C GLU A 77 3.17 19.27 12.94
N TYR A 78 3.31 19.65 11.65
CA TYR A 78 2.34 20.57 11.00
C TYR A 78 1.22 19.86 10.26
N LEU A 79 1.45 18.64 9.80
CA LEU A 79 0.49 17.87 9.01
C LEU A 79 -0.09 16.66 9.75
N ASP A 80 0.23 16.51 11.04
CA ASP A 80 -0.06 15.37 11.88
C ASP A 80 0.65 14.08 11.39
N HIS A 81 0.27 12.92 11.96
CA HIS A 81 0.88 11.65 11.61
C HIS A 81 0.75 11.32 10.11
N PRO A 82 1.77 10.69 9.53
CA PRO A 82 1.73 10.20 8.15
C PRO A 82 0.49 9.36 7.86
N ILE A 83 -0.14 9.64 6.72
CA ILE A 83 -1.33 8.90 6.26
C ILE A 83 -0.91 7.57 5.62
N PHE A 84 0.27 7.56 4.99
CA PHE A 84 0.80 6.40 4.27
C PHE A 84 2.14 5.98 4.87
N HIS A 85 2.16 4.78 5.43
CA HIS A 85 3.35 4.19 6.06
C HIS A 85 4.01 3.22 5.07
N GLY A 86 5.08 3.61 4.41
CA GLY A 86 5.77 2.82 3.38
C GLY A 86 6.40 1.51 3.89
N THR A 87 7.73 1.42 3.85
CA THR A 87 8.51 0.21 4.17
C THR A 87 8.27 -0.33 5.59
N GLU A 88 8.01 0.54 6.57
CA GLU A 88 7.76 0.11 7.96
C GLU A 88 6.45 -0.69 8.08
N GLU A 89 5.39 -0.23 7.44
CA GLU A 89 4.11 -0.96 7.39
C GLU A 89 4.28 -2.31 6.69
N LEU A 90 5.03 -2.37 5.59
CA LEU A 90 5.35 -3.61 4.89
C LEU A 90 6.03 -4.61 5.83
N ASN A 91 7.10 -4.20 6.50
CA ASN A 91 7.85 -5.05 7.44
C ASN A 91 6.96 -5.56 8.58
N LYS A 92 6.14 -4.67 9.16
CA LYS A 92 5.24 -5.02 10.26
C LYS A 92 4.18 -6.02 9.82
N ARG A 93 3.50 -5.79 8.70
CA ARG A 93 2.41 -6.66 8.23
C ARG A 93 2.92 -8.02 7.76
N THR A 94 4.02 -8.08 7.01
CA THR A 94 4.58 -9.34 6.51
C THR A 94 5.35 -10.14 7.56
N SER A 95 5.45 -9.62 8.79
CA SER A 95 6.05 -10.35 9.91
C SER A 95 5.23 -11.56 10.36
N ILE A 96 4.00 -11.71 9.88
CA ILE A 96 3.06 -12.79 10.19
C ILE A 96 2.87 -13.66 8.94
N PRO A 97 2.96 -15.01 9.05
CA PRO A 97 2.61 -15.91 7.95
C PRO A 97 1.17 -15.68 7.49
N GLY A 98 0.93 -15.81 6.18
CA GLY A 98 -0.38 -15.57 5.58
C GLY A 98 -0.61 -14.12 5.11
N VAL A 99 0.34 -13.21 5.33
CA VAL A 99 0.25 -11.82 4.86
C VAL A 99 1.20 -11.58 3.70
N VAL A 100 0.67 -11.09 2.58
CA VAL A 100 1.41 -10.89 1.33
C VAL A 100 1.10 -9.52 0.72
N PRO A 101 2.12 -8.74 0.32
CA PRO A 101 1.92 -7.53 -0.46
C PRO A 101 1.66 -7.89 -1.93
N GLY A 102 0.47 -7.60 -2.39
CA GLY A 102 0.08 -7.63 -3.79
C GLY A 102 0.16 -6.24 -4.41
N LEU A 103 0.07 -6.17 -5.73
CA LEU A 103 0.10 -4.93 -6.49
C LEU A 103 -1.24 -4.72 -7.21
N ALA A 104 -1.84 -3.55 -7.02
CA ALA A 104 -3.08 -3.14 -7.64
C ALA A 104 -2.87 -1.96 -8.60
N TRP A 105 -3.79 -1.83 -9.55
CA TRP A 105 -3.94 -0.63 -10.36
C TRP A 105 -5.24 0.07 -10.00
N THR A 106 -5.18 1.40 -9.84
CA THR A 106 -6.32 2.24 -9.52
C THR A 106 -6.40 3.42 -10.47
N ALA A 107 -7.49 4.15 -10.48
CA ALA A 107 -7.62 5.40 -11.24
C ALA A 107 -6.55 6.45 -10.88
N PHE A 108 -5.91 6.32 -9.74
CA PHE A 108 -4.84 7.20 -9.28
C PHE A 108 -3.43 6.65 -9.52
N GLY A 109 -3.31 5.53 -10.22
CA GLY A 109 -2.06 4.83 -10.49
C GLY A 109 -1.96 3.50 -9.75
N GLY A 110 -0.74 2.95 -9.68
CA GLY A 110 -0.49 1.72 -8.95
C GLY A 110 -0.51 1.92 -7.44
N ASP A 111 -0.92 0.88 -6.72
CA ASP A 111 -0.95 0.83 -5.27
C ASP A 111 -0.54 -0.55 -4.75
N ILE A 112 -0.17 -0.62 -3.45
CA ILE A 112 0.02 -1.88 -2.74
C ILE A 112 -1.28 -2.26 -2.06
N LEU A 113 -1.67 -3.51 -2.22
CA LEU A 113 -2.73 -4.11 -1.42
C LEU A 113 -2.17 -5.28 -0.61
N PHE A 114 -2.62 -5.43 0.60
CA PHE A 114 -2.28 -6.60 1.39
C PHE A 114 -3.33 -7.68 1.20
N ILE A 115 -2.89 -8.93 1.18
CA ILE A 115 -3.74 -10.11 1.22
C ILE A 115 -3.41 -10.83 2.51
N GLU A 116 -4.40 -10.97 3.36
CA GLU A 116 -4.27 -11.57 4.68
C GLU A 116 -5.11 -12.84 4.72
N THR A 117 -4.50 -13.97 5.02
CA THR A 117 -5.19 -15.25 5.15
C THR A 117 -5.00 -15.81 6.55
N THR A 118 -6.07 -16.27 7.16
CA THR A 118 -6.07 -16.95 8.47
C THR A 118 -6.79 -18.28 8.40
N ALA A 119 -6.46 -19.16 9.34
CA ALA A 119 -7.12 -20.44 9.51
C ALA A 119 -7.82 -20.50 10.88
N MET A 120 -9.02 -21.05 10.92
CA MET A 120 -9.82 -21.23 12.12
C MET A 120 -10.23 -22.69 12.23
N PRO A 121 -10.40 -23.26 13.44
CA PRO A 121 -10.99 -24.59 13.60
C PRO A 121 -12.33 -24.65 12.87
N GLY A 122 -12.54 -25.64 12.01
CA GLY A 122 -13.75 -25.78 11.22
C GLY A 122 -13.66 -26.95 10.24
N GLY A 123 -14.42 -26.91 9.17
CA GLY A 123 -14.50 -28.01 8.21
C GLY A 123 -14.68 -27.57 6.76
N ARG A 124 -13.62 -27.22 6.05
CA ARG A 124 -13.57 -26.92 4.61
C ARG A 124 -14.18 -25.60 4.18
N GLY A 125 -14.52 -24.67 5.08
CA GLY A 125 -15.01 -23.35 4.71
C GLY A 125 -13.91 -22.50 4.08
N PHE A 126 -14.27 -21.69 3.07
CA PHE A 126 -13.41 -20.66 2.51
C PHE A 126 -14.21 -19.39 2.30
N GLN A 127 -13.84 -18.36 3.04
CA GLN A 127 -14.43 -17.04 2.94
C GLN A 127 -13.43 -16.05 2.34
N VAL A 128 -13.93 -15.13 1.51
CA VAL A 128 -13.12 -14.05 0.96
C VAL A 128 -13.87 -12.74 1.17
N THR A 129 -13.20 -11.76 1.79
CA THR A 129 -13.78 -10.45 2.13
C THR A 129 -12.86 -9.30 1.72
N GLY A 130 -13.37 -8.05 1.72
CA GLY A 130 -12.57 -6.86 1.40
C GLY A 130 -13.15 -6.00 0.27
N SER A 131 -14.48 -6.01 0.08
CA SER A 131 -15.16 -5.29 -1.01
C SER A 131 -14.63 -5.70 -2.40
N ILE A 132 -14.56 -7.00 -2.63
CA ILE A 132 -14.05 -7.62 -3.85
C ILE A 132 -15.16 -8.01 -4.80
N GLY A 133 -14.92 -7.80 -6.10
CA GLY A 133 -15.83 -8.22 -7.16
C GLY A 133 -15.73 -9.71 -7.50
N ASN A 134 -16.60 -10.15 -8.43
CA ASN A 134 -16.73 -11.56 -8.77
C ASN A 134 -15.45 -12.17 -9.36
N VAL A 135 -14.75 -11.44 -10.22
CA VAL A 135 -13.52 -11.94 -10.86
C VAL A 135 -12.43 -12.19 -9.80
N MET A 136 -12.29 -11.31 -8.84
CA MET A 136 -11.33 -11.48 -7.75
C MET A 136 -11.72 -12.62 -6.79
N GLN A 137 -13.02 -12.86 -6.57
CA GLN A 137 -13.51 -14.03 -5.83
C GLN A 137 -13.20 -15.35 -6.55
N GLU A 138 -13.39 -15.39 -7.87
CA GLU A 138 -13.02 -16.56 -8.69
C GLU A 138 -11.51 -16.80 -8.64
N SER A 139 -10.70 -15.75 -8.73
CA SER A 139 -9.24 -15.83 -8.61
C SER A 139 -8.80 -16.42 -7.24
N ALA A 140 -9.45 -16.02 -6.16
CA ALA A 140 -9.18 -16.58 -4.83
C ALA A 140 -9.52 -18.08 -4.75
N ARG A 141 -10.65 -18.49 -5.35
CA ARG A 141 -11.03 -19.92 -5.43
C ARG A 141 -10.06 -20.73 -6.29
N ALA A 142 -9.62 -20.16 -7.42
CA ALA A 142 -8.61 -20.80 -8.28
C ALA A 142 -7.28 -20.97 -7.54
N ALA A 143 -6.84 -19.94 -6.79
CA ALA A 143 -5.65 -20.00 -5.96
C ALA A 143 -5.74 -21.10 -4.90
N LEU A 144 -6.87 -21.19 -4.19
CA LEU A 144 -7.10 -22.26 -3.21
C LEU A 144 -7.08 -23.65 -3.87
N SER A 145 -7.75 -23.81 -5.00
CA SER A 145 -7.79 -25.09 -5.73
C SER A 145 -6.40 -25.53 -6.18
N TYR A 146 -5.60 -24.58 -6.68
CA TYR A 146 -4.20 -24.83 -7.03
C TYR A 146 -3.37 -25.27 -5.82
N VAL A 147 -3.43 -24.54 -4.70
CA VAL A 147 -2.68 -24.88 -3.49
C VAL A 147 -3.08 -26.25 -2.94
N ARG A 148 -4.37 -26.56 -2.90
CA ARG A 148 -4.86 -27.88 -2.49
C ARG A 148 -4.37 -29.01 -3.41
N SER A 149 -4.39 -28.80 -4.72
CA SER A 149 -3.89 -29.79 -5.69
C SER A 149 -2.38 -30.05 -5.60
N ARG A 150 -1.64 -29.18 -4.93
CA ARG A 150 -0.20 -29.24 -4.72
C ARG A 150 0.19 -29.48 -3.25
N ALA A 151 -0.74 -29.80 -2.40
CA ALA A 151 -0.53 -29.95 -0.95
C ALA A 151 0.68 -30.84 -0.63
N GLU A 152 0.80 -31.99 -1.25
CA GLU A 152 1.93 -32.91 -1.07
C GLU A 152 3.27 -32.25 -1.40
N SER A 153 3.39 -31.62 -2.58
CA SER A 153 4.63 -30.95 -3.01
C SER A 153 5.00 -29.73 -2.19
N LEU A 154 4.01 -29.14 -1.50
CA LEU A 154 4.18 -28.00 -0.60
C LEU A 154 4.40 -28.42 0.85
N ASN A 155 4.47 -29.73 1.14
CA ASN A 155 4.54 -30.30 2.49
C ASN A 155 3.38 -29.83 3.39
N VAL A 156 2.20 -29.69 2.82
CA VAL A 156 0.97 -29.37 3.54
C VAL A 156 0.33 -30.67 4.04
N PRO A 157 0.04 -30.82 5.33
CA PRO A 157 -0.68 -31.98 5.83
C PRO A 157 -2.03 -32.13 5.12
N GLU A 158 -2.33 -33.33 4.62
CA GLU A 158 -3.59 -33.60 3.89
C GLU A 158 -4.82 -33.22 4.71
N GLU A 159 -4.75 -33.46 6.02
CA GLU A 159 -5.81 -33.14 6.94
C GLU A 159 -6.06 -31.64 7.19
N PHE A 160 -5.12 -30.78 6.83
CA PHE A 160 -5.22 -29.32 7.08
C PHE A 160 -6.54 -28.77 6.55
N PHE A 161 -6.83 -29.02 5.28
CA PHE A 161 -8.04 -28.52 4.63
C PHE A 161 -9.35 -29.16 5.12
N ASN A 162 -9.27 -30.22 5.92
CA ASN A 162 -10.42 -30.86 6.54
C ASN A 162 -10.67 -30.39 7.98
N LYS A 163 -9.65 -29.85 8.63
CA LYS A 163 -9.70 -29.42 10.05
C LYS A 163 -9.85 -27.91 10.21
N PHE A 164 -9.60 -27.14 9.15
CA PHE A 164 -9.61 -25.68 9.24
C PHE A 164 -10.49 -25.06 8.15
N ASP A 165 -11.24 -24.05 8.55
CA ASP A 165 -11.83 -23.06 7.66
C ASP A 165 -10.79 -21.97 7.38
N LEU A 166 -10.76 -21.48 6.14
CA LEU A 166 -9.86 -20.43 5.71
C LEU A 166 -10.63 -19.15 5.48
N HIS A 167 -10.08 -18.03 5.95
CA HIS A 167 -10.60 -16.71 5.65
C HIS A 167 -9.49 -15.86 5.02
N MET A 168 -9.71 -15.42 3.78
CA MET A 168 -8.86 -14.48 3.09
C MET A 168 -9.51 -13.10 3.12
N HIS A 169 -8.78 -12.11 3.59
CA HIS A 169 -9.24 -10.74 3.67
C HIS A 169 -8.30 -9.81 2.87
N ILE A 170 -8.88 -8.90 2.13
CA ILE A 170 -8.14 -7.86 1.40
C ILE A 170 -8.55 -6.50 1.96
N PRO A 171 -7.74 -5.94 2.89
CA PRO A 171 -8.05 -4.68 3.58
C PRO A 171 -8.33 -3.50 2.65
N ALA A 172 -8.75 -2.36 3.25
CA ALA A 172 -9.28 -1.17 2.58
C ALA A 172 -10.64 -1.44 1.92
N GLY A 173 -11.61 -1.98 2.67
CA GLY A 173 -12.95 -2.33 2.21
C GLY A 173 -13.79 -1.16 1.68
N ALA A 174 -13.42 0.09 1.98
CA ALA A 174 -14.06 1.27 1.42
C ALA A 174 -13.77 1.47 -0.10
N GLN A 175 -12.76 0.78 -0.63
CA GLN A 175 -12.40 0.84 -2.05
C GLN A 175 -12.77 -0.48 -2.73
N PRO A 176 -13.74 -0.51 -3.66
CA PRO A 176 -14.06 -1.69 -4.43
C PRO A 176 -12.83 -2.16 -5.23
N LYS A 177 -12.60 -3.47 -5.23
CA LYS A 177 -11.49 -4.11 -5.92
C LYS A 177 -12.02 -5.27 -6.76
N ASP A 178 -11.52 -5.39 -7.99
CA ASP A 178 -11.84 -6.55 -8.83
C ASP A 178 -10.68 -6.86 -9.79
N GLY A 179 -10.70 -8.06 -10.37
CA GLY A 179 -9.74 -8.52 -11.36
C GLY A 179 -8.93 -9.73 -10.92
N PRO A 180 -8.34 -10.47 -11.90
CA PRO A 180 -7.66 -11.74 -11.64
C PRO A 180 -6.21 -11.57 -11.19
N SER A 181 -5.63 -10.37 -11.30
CA SER A 181 -4.18 -10.13 -11.16
C SER A 181 -3.61 -10.31 -9.75
N ALA A 182 -4.45 -10.55 -8.74
CA ALA A 182 -4.02 -10.87 -7.37
C ALA A 182 -3.82 -12.37 -7.14
N GLY A 183 -4.10 -13.24 -8.11
CA GLY A 183 -4.11 -14.70 -7.95
C GLY A 183 -2.81 -15.27 -7.42
N VAL A 184 -1.66 -14.83 -7.94
CA VAL A 184 -0.33 -15.27 -7.45
C VAL A 184 -0.12 -14.88 -6.00
N ALA A 185 -0.49 -13.65 -5.62
CA ALA A 185 -0.35 -13.16 -4.24
C ALA A 185 -1.30 -13.91 -3.29
N MET A 186 -2.52 -14.25 -3.75
CA MET A 186 -3.48 -15.07 -2.99
C MET A 186 -2.96 -16.49 -2.76
N ALA A 187 -2.41 -17.13 -3.80
CA ALA A 187 -1.81 -18.45 -3.66
C ALA A 187 -0.62 -18.43 -2.70
N THR A 188 0.23 -17.41 -2.80
CA THR A 188 1.38 -17.23 -1.91
C THR A 188 0.94 -16.99 -0.46
N SER A 189 -0.14 -16.24 -0.23
CA SER A 189 -0.71 -16.02 1.10
C SER A 189 -1.18 -17.33 1.73
N LEU A 190 -1.89 -18.16 0.97
CA LEU A 190 -2.31 -19.50 1.41
C LEU A 190 -1.10 -20.38 1.75
N VAL A 191 -0.11 -20.47 0.86
CA VAL A 191 1.10 -21.26 1.11
C VAL A 191 1.87 -20.76 2.31
N SER A 192 2.02 -19.43 2.45
CA SER A 192 2.69 -18.80 3.59
C SER A 192 2.01 -19.18 4.90
N LEU A 193 0.69 -19.07 4.97
CA LEU A 193 -0.09 -19.44 6.16
C LEU A 193 0.12 -20.92 6.52
N ILE A 194 -0.11 -21.80 5.56
CA ILE A 194 -0.13 -23.25 5.79
C ILE A 194 1.26 -23.78 6.15
N SER A 195 2.31 -23.25 5.53
CA SER A 195 3.69 -23.64 5.80
C SER A 195 4.30 -22.95 7.03
N GLY A 196 3.61 -21.96 7.62
CA GLY A 196 4.14 -21.13 8.70
C GLY A 196 5.31 -20.22 8.28
N ARG A 197 5.59 -20.07 6.98
CA ARG A 197 6.73 -19.30 6.43
C ARG A 197 6.31 -17.89 6.07
N LYS A 198 7.02 -16.91 6.62
CA LYS A 198 6.81 -15.49 6.31
C LYS A 198 7.21 -15.17 4.87
N VAL A 199 6.52 -14.22 4.26
CA VAL A 199 6.89 -13.65 2.96
C VAL A 199 7.92 -12.53 3.18
N LYS A 200 8.87 -12.41 2.25
CA LYS A 200 9.85 -11.31 2.30
C LYS A 200 9.13 -9.98 2.08
N PRO A 201 9.33 -8.99 2.96
CA PRO A 201 8.61 -7.71 2.88
C PRO A 201 8.91 -6.91 1.61
N GLN A 202 10.08 -7.11 1.01
CA GLN A 202 10.50 -6.42 -0.21
C GLN A 202 10.05 -7.09 -1.51
N VAL A 203 9.14 -8.06 -1.43
CA VAL A 203 8.66 -8.79 -2.61
C VAL A 203 7.18 -8.51 -2.83
N GLY A 204 6.89 -7.61 -3.76
CA GLY A 204 5.53 -7.43 -4.29
C GLY A 204 5.28 -8.36 -5.46
N MET A 205 4.05 -8.84 -5.60
CA MET A 205 3.71 -9.74 -6.69
C MET A 205 2.36 -9.41 -7.32
N THR A 206 2.24 -9.73 -8.60
CA THR A 206 1.01 -9.59 -9.36
C THR A 206 1.00 -10.61 -10.51
N GLY A 207 -0.14 -11.17 -10.79
CA GLY A 207 -0.32 -12.16 -11.85
C GLY A 207 -1.60 -12.93 -11.64
N GLU A 208 -2.25 -13.30 -12.73
CA GLU A 208 -3.34 -14.28 -12.72
C GLU A 208 -2.76 -15.68 -12.58
N ILE A 209 -3.34 -16.51 -11.72
CA ILE A 209 -2.91 -17.91 -11.55
C ILE A 209 -3.95 -18.86 -12.15
N THR A 210 -3.46 -19.84 -12.92
CA THR A 210 -4.32 -20.92 -13.40
C THR A 210 -4.39 -22.09 -12.41
N LEU A 211 -5.34 -23.00 -12.58
CA LEU A 211 -5.46 -24.22 -11.76
C LEU A 211 -4.21 -25.15 -11.87
N ARG A 212 -3.37 -24.93 -12.86
CA ARG A 212 -2.11 -25.68 -13.04
C ARG A 212 -0.88 -24.93 -12.55
N GLY A 213 -1.06 -23.70 -12.01
CA GLY A 213 0.01 -22.88 -11.47
C GLY A 213 0.76 -22.04 -12.52
N GLN A 214 0.25 -21.94 -13.74
CA GLN A 214 0.79 -21.00 -14.71
C GLN A 214 0.39 -19.58 -14.32
N VAL A 215 1.31 -18.65 -14.49
CA VAL A 215 1.08 -17.22 -14.27
C VAL A 215 0.81 -16.56 -15.63
N LEU A 216 -0.35 -15.96 -15.76
CA LEU A 216 -0.76 -15.29 -16.99
C LEU A 216 -0.44 -13.78 -16.92
N ALA A 217 -0.30 -13.19 -18.11
CA ALA A 217 -0.07 -11.77 -18.28
C ALA A 217 -1.27 -10.95 -17.75
N ILE A 218 -0.96 -9.77 -17.19
CA ILE A 218 -1.95 -8.88 -16.58
C ILE A 218 -1.76 -7.43 -17.06
N GLY A 219 -2.80 -6.61 -16.91
CA GLY A 219 -2.71 -5.19 -17.22
C GLY A 219 -2.09 -4.35 -16.11
N GLY A 220 -1.71 -3.10 -16.45
CA GLY A 220 -1.24 -2.10 -15.50
C GLY A 220 0.12 -2.43 -14.86
N VAL A 221 0.98 -3.20 -15.54
CA VAL A 221 2.29 -3.62 -15.00
C VAL A 221 3.17 -2.42 -14.67
N LYS A 222 3.21 -1.42 -15.56
CA LYS A 222 4.02 -0.21 -15.37
C LYS A 222 3.66 0.52 -14.08
N GLU A 223 2.38 0.77 -13.87
CA GLU A 223 1.86 1.48 -12.71
C GLU A 223 2.09 0.66 -11.42
N LYS A 224 1.92 -0.64 -11.49
CA LYS A 224 2.17 -1.58 -10.38
C LYS A 224 3.64 -1.60 -9.97
N VAL A 225 4.56 -1.69 -10.93
CA VAL A 225 6.01 -1.66 -10.66
C VAL A 225 6.45 -0.31 -10.09
N LEU A 226 5.92 0.80 -10.61
CA LEU A 226 6.19 2.13 -10.05
C LEU A 226 5.69 2.26 -8.61
N ALA A 227 4.53 1.67 -8.29
CA ALA A 227 4.02 1.65 -6.93
C ALA A 227 4.88 0.78 -6.01
N ALA A 228 5.30 -0.39 -6.46
CA ALA A 228 6.22 -1.26 -5.74
C ALA A 228 7.51 -0.51 -5.40
N HIS A 229 8.17 0.07 -6.38
CA HIS A 229 9.40 0.84 -6.19
C HIS A 229 9.23 2.03 -5.21
N ARG A 230 8.12 2.77 -5.30
CA ARG A 230 7.84 3.90 -4.38
C ARG A 230 7.72 3.47 -2.92
N ASN A 231 7.28 2.25 -2.67
CA ASN A 231 7.04 1.70 -1.34
C ASN A 231 8.18 0.79 -0.86
N GLY A 232 9.27 0.66 -1.60
CA GLY A 232 10.45 -0.12 -1.21
C GLY A 232 10.34 -1.63 -1.45
N LEU A 233 9.46 -2.03 -2.40
CA LEU A 233 9.36 -3.39 -2.93
C LEU A 233 10.28 -3.59 -4.13
#